data_d3facf2168052af4f1a6a0204ed65e5d
#
_entry.id   d3facf2168052af4f1a6a0204ed65e5d
#
_cell.length_a   1.000
_cell.length_b   1.000
_cell.length_c   1.000
_cell.angle_alpha   90.00
_cell.angle_beta   90.00
_cell.angle_gamma   90.00
#
_symmetry.space_group_name_H-M   'P 1'
#
loop_
_entity.id
_entity.type
_entity.pdbx_description
1 polymer ?
#
loop_
_entity_poly.entity_id
_entity_poly.type
_entity_poly.pdbx_seq_one_letter_code
_entity_poly.pdbx_strand_id
1 'polypeptide(L)'
;MTSFTALGQAYSRAELPPLLEFLDGRKVESLGEWEERREEIRSLLIKYFIGSFPAETPQIAGAKVTSEKVLDDGSIRRRIRITLATPNRVAFEMALWLPKGDGPFPLLLTAPRFYQRYWGEDAVERGYAVCLFPGVDSHHREADYPGYDSVWQTIRKEYPRATWTEISTKGWLASRCIDYLLGDQSVAEIDADKIAIIGFSRYGKQAMIAGAFDERISCVVARSPGSPASSPYRFTSRNTYAEAPSDFPSEWFLPSLRDFTGRENELPIDAHGWYGLIAPRHCLIHTAHNDGAEPTFAVEKAYIEGRSVYRLLGAEQNLRIDYRTGGHSSGPPPEQVSRADRQRNLDWIDLAFGRGLAKQGEFPEQLIHDFDWEQWRSRQNAASLAIAKDAPAIERIKWSLGQAPKT
;
A
#
# COMPACT_ATOMS: atom_id res chain seq x y z
N MET A 1 24.97 -27.12 9.24
CA MET A 1 25.04 -27.07 7.76
C MET A 1 23.68 -27.50 7.23
N THR A 2 22.88 -26.58 6.79
CA THR A 2 21.63 -26.87 6.08
C THR A 2 22.01 -27.50 4.75
N SER A 3 21.53 -28.69 4.46
CA SER A 3 21.89 -29.40 3.23
C SER A 3 21.40 -28.60 2.02
N PHE A 4 22.13 -28.63 0.92
CA PHE A 4 21.73 -28.02 -0.37
C PHE A 4 20.33 -28.46 -0.81
N THR A 5 19.90 -29.65 -0.40
CA THR A 5 18.55 -30.19 -0.62
C THR A 5 17.46 -29.38 0.08
N ALA A 6 17.72 -28.87 1.30
CA ALA A 6 16.76 -28.05 2.04
C ALA A 6 16.63 -26.65 1.42
N LEU A 7 17.72 -26.08 0.88
CA LEU A 7 17.68 -24.83 0.13
C LEU A 7 16.89 -24.97 -1.18
N GLY A 8 17.11 -26.07 -1.93
CA GLY A 8 16.36 -26.35 -3.16
C GLY A 8 14.87 -26.55 -2.91
N GLN A 9 14.50 -27.22 -1.80
CA GLN A 9 13.11 -27.39 -1.40
C GLN A 9 12.48 -26.06 -0.92
N ALA A 10 13.22 -25.20 -0.24
CA ALA A 10 12.75 -23.89 0.18
C ALA A 10 12.46 -22.98 -1.02
N TYR A 11 13.32 -23.00 -2.05
CA TYR A 11 13.10 -22.22 -3.28
C TYR A 11 11.95 -22.77 -4.12
N SER A 12 11.73 -24.08 -4.15
CA SER A 12 10.63 -24.67 -4.90
C SER A 12 9.26 -24.37 -4.31
N ARG A 13 9.20 -24.05 -3.03
CA ARG A 13 7.98 -23.64 -2.32
C ARG A 13 7.81 -22.12 -2.26
N ALA A 14 8.67 -21.34 -2.89
CA ALA A 14 8.61 -19.89 -2.96
C ALA A 14 7.52 -19.38 -3.90
N GLU A 15 6.39 -20.08 -3.95
CA GLU A 15 5.23 -19.68 -4.70
C GLU A 15 4.26 -18.93 -3.83
N LEU A 16 3.53 -18.01 -4.47
CA LEU A 16 2.45 -17.32 -3.79
C LEU A 16 1.24 -18.24 -3.69
N PRO A 17 0.59 -18.32 -2.52
CA PRO A 17 -0.71 -18.97 -2.43
C PRO A 17 -1.68 -18.32 -3.42
N PRO A 18 -2.33 -19.10 -4.31
CA PRO A 18 -3.22 -18.53 -5.32
C PRO A 18 -4.36 -17.74 -4.67
N LEU A 19 -4.64 -16.53 -5.17
CA LEU A 19 -5.77 -15.74 -4.66
C LEU A 19 -7.12 -16.35 -5.01
N LEU A 20 -7.21 -17.04 -6.15
CA LEU A 20 -8.43 -17.71 -6.61
C LEU A 20 -8.52 -19.18 -6.17
N GLU A 21 -7.95 -19.49 -5.01
CA GLU A 21 -8.04 -20.80 -4.37
C GLU A 21 -8.18 -20.65 -2.86
N PHE A 22 -9.17 -21.29 -2.25
CA PHE A 22 -9.34 -21.32 -0.80
C PHE A 22 -8.24 -22.13 -0.12
N LEU A 23 -8.08 -21.96 1.19
CA LEU A 23 -7.09 -22.73 1.96
C LEU A 23 -7.38 -24.25 1.96
N ASP A 24 -8.63 -24.62 1.75
CA ASP A 24 -9.05 -26.03 1.63
C ASP A 24 -8.83 -26.63 0.22
N GLY A 25 -8.31 -25.85 -0.72
CA GLY A 25 -8.00 -26.25 -2.10
C GLY A 25 -9.14 -26.09 -3.09
N ARG A 26 -10.34 -25.61 -2.68
CA ARG A 26 -11.42 -25.28 -3.61
C ARG A 26 -11.01 -24.09 -4.50
N LYS A 27 -11.37 -24.17 -5.78
CA LYS A 27 -11.15 -23.05 -6.72
C LYS A 27 -12.29 -22.04 -6.60
N VAL A 28 -11.96 -20.77 -6.89
CA VAL A 28 -12.96 -19.71 -7.07
C VAL A 28 -13.41 -19.73 -8.53
N GLU A 29 -14.67 -20.08 -8.77
CA GLU A 29 -15.25 -20.21 -10.11
C GLU A 29 -16.41 -19.22 -10.36
N SER A 30 -16.82 -18.48 -9.32
CA SER A 30 -17.91 -17.50 -9.37
C SER A 30 -17.60 -16.23 -8.57
N LEU A 31 -18.36 -15.16 -8.83
CA LEU A 31 -18.25 -13.91 -8.05
C LEU A 31 -18.66 -14.11 -6.59
N GLY A 32 -19.64 -14.98 -6.31
CA GLY A 32 -20.05 -15.28 -4.94
C GLY A 32 -18.94 -15.99 -4.15
N GLU A 33 -18.27 -16.96 -4.76
CA GLU A 33 -17.11 -17.62 -4.15
C GLU A 33 -15.92 -16.68 -4.01
N TRP A 34 -15.78 -15.70 -4.91
CA TRP A 34 -14.77 -14.66 -4.74
C TRP A 34 -15.03 -13.83 -3.48
N GLU A 35 -16.26 -13.42 -3.19
CA GLU A 35 -16.56 -12.67 -1.96
C GLU A 35 -16.25 -13.50 -0.71
N GLU A 36 -16.55 -14.80 -0.69
CA GLU A 36 -16.15 -15.70 0.40
C GLU A 36 -14.61 -15.77 0.53
N ARG A 37 -13.92 -15.95 -0.58
CA ARG A 37 -12.45 -16.01 -0.58
C ARG A 37 -11.82 -14.68 -0.19
N ARG A 38 -12.40 -13.57 -0.59
CA ARG A 38 -11.98 -12.22 -0.22
C ARG A 38 -12.01 -12.03 1.29
N GLU A 39 -13.05 -12.52 1.97
CA GLU A 39 -13.14 -12.48 3.43
C GLU A 39 -12.13 -13.44 4.11
N GLU A 40 -11.86 -14.57 3.52
CA GLU A 40 -10.79 -15.46 3.99
C GLU A 40 -9.42 -14.77 3.86
N ILE A 41 -9.11 -14.13 2.73
CA ILE A 41 -7.89 -13.35 2.52
C ILE A 41 -7.79 -12.22 3.55
N ARG A 42 -8.88 -11.47 3.76
CA ARG A 42 -8.96 -10.39 4.76
C ARG A 42 -8.60 -10.92 6.16
N SER A 43 -9.21 -12.04 6.56
CA SER A 43 -8.97 -12.67 7.85
C SER A 43 -7.52 -13.15 8.02
N LEU A 44 -6.92 -13.69 6.96
CA LEU A 44 -5.52 -14.13 6.96
C LEU A 44 -4.55 -12.95 7.09
N LEU A 45 -4.78 -11.86 6.37
CA LEU A 45 -3.95 -10.67 6.45
C LEU A 45 -4.05 -10.00 7.82
N ILE A 46 -5.22 -9.95 8.42
CA ILE A 46 -5.43 -9.52 9.81
C ILE A 46 -4.64 -10.42 10.77
N LYS A 47 -4.79 -11.73 10.64
CA LYS A 47 -4.18 -12.70 11.55
C LYS A 47 -2.66 -12.69 11.51
N TYR A 48 -2.07 -12.58 10.33
CA TYR A 48 -0.62 -12.78 10.15
C TYR A 48 0.17 -11.50 10.01
N PHE A 49 -0.43 -10.39 9.52
CA PHE A 49 0.32 -9.18 9.19
C PHE A 49 0.01 -7.99 10.07
N ILE A 50 -1.27 -7.61 10.22
CA ILE A 50 -1.62 -6.28 10.72
C ILE A 50 -2.42 -6.26 12.02
N GLY A 51 -2.88 -7.40 12.50
CA GLY A 51 -3.73 -7.50 13.68
C GLY A 51 -5.16 -7.02 13.47
N SER A 52 -6.01 -7.24 14.47
CA SER A 52 -7.43 -6.92 14.41
C SER A 52 -7.67 -5.44 14.67
N PHE A 53 -8.59 -4.87 13.90
CA PHE A 53 -9.15 -3.54 14.18
C PHE A 53 -10.13 -3.56 15.37
N PRO A 54 -10.52 -2.38 15.90
CA PRO A 54 -11.67 -2.29 16.83
C PRO A 54 -12.92 -2.93 16.22
N ALA A 55 -13.69 -3.64 17.06
CA ALA A 55 -14.93 -4.30 16.62
C ALA A 55 -15.98 -3.30 16.12
N GLU A 56 -15.97 -2.10 16.69
CA GLU A 56 -16.88 -1.02 16.30
C GLU A 56 -16.09 0.21 15.87
N THR A 57 -16.57 0.86 14.82
CA THR A 57 -16.04 2.14 14.35
C THR A 57 -16.71 3.27 15.13
N PRO A 58 -15.94 4.11 15.86
CA PRO A 58 -16.52 5.21 16.62
C PRO A 58 -17.05 6.30 15.67
N GLN A 59 -18.18 6.88 16.03
CA GLN A 59 -18.71 8.06 15.35
C GLN A 59 -17.83 9.29 15.60
N ILE A 60 -17.96 10.31 14.77
CA ILE A 60 -17.36 11.62 15.00
C ILE A 60 -18.21 12.35 16.04
N ALA A 61 -17.65 12.55 17.24
CA ALA A 61 -18.34 13.27 18.33
C ALA A 61 -18.29 14.79 18.16
N GLY A 62 -17.39 15.29 17.34
CA GLY A 62 -17.26 16.70 17.03
C GLY A 62 -15.99 17.00 16.26
N ALA A 63 -16.02 18.11 15.54
CA ALA A 63 -14.87 18.64 14.82
C ALA A 63 -14.73 20.15 15.03
N LYS A 64 -13.49 20.64 15.00
CA LYS A 64 -13.19 22.07 15.15
C LYS A 64 -12.05 22.46 14.24
N VAL A 65 -12.25 23.50 13.44
CA VAL A 65 -11.16 24.17 12.73
C VAL A 65 -10.29 24.89 13.76
N THR A 66 -9.04 24.47 13.89
CA THR A 66 -8.05 25.03 14.82
C THR A 66 -7.16 26.10 14.20
N SER A 67 -7.03 26.07 12.87
CA SER A 67 -6.30 27.06 12.10
C SER A 67 -6.82 27.09 10.67
N GLU A 68 -6.87 28.30 10.11
CA GLU A 68 -7.18 28.54 8.70
C GLU A 68 -6.25 29.60 8.11
N LYS A 69 -5.80 29.37 6.89
CA LYS A 69 -5.01 30.33 6.12
C LYS A 69 -5.48 30.29 4.66
N VAL A 70 -5.87 31.43 4.14
CA VAL A 70 -6.09 31.63 2.70
C VAL A 70 -4.77 32.08 2.07
N LEU A 71 -4.38 31.45 0.99
CA LEU A 71 -3.16 31.76 0.25
C LEU A 71 -3.48 32.73 -0.90
N ASP A 72 -2.42 33.30 -1.49
CA ASP A 72 -2.55 34.35 -2.55
C ASP A 72 -3.25 33.84 -3.82
N ASP A 73 -3.15 32.54 -4.10
CA ASP A 73 -3.84 31.85 -5.18
C ASP A 73 -5.33 31.57 -4.90
N GLY A 74 -5.80 31.89 -3.70
CA GLY A 74 -7.14 31.65 -3.21
C GLY A 74 -7.36 30.23 -2.69
N SER A 75 -6.34 29.37 -2.64
CA SER A 75 -6.40 28.07 -1.97
C SER A 75 -6.42 28.24 -0.45
N ILE A 76 -6.99 27.24 0.23
CA ILE A 76 -7.19 27.31 1.69
C ILE A 76 -6.40 26.18 2.36
N ARG A 77 -5.77 26.49 3.48
CA ARG A 77 -5.11 25.52 4.36
C ARG A 77 -5.79 25.52 5.71
N ARG A 78 -6.38 24.38 6.11
CA ARG A 78 -7.05 24.23 7.40
C ARG A 78 -6.37 23.17 8.24
N ARG A 79 -6.35 23.37 9.54
CA ARG A 79 -6.16 22.31 10.54
C ARG A 79 -7.49 22.04 11.21
N ILE A 80 -7.82 20.78 11.37
CA ILE A 80 -9.09 20.35 11.91
C ILE A 80 -8.83 19.30 12.99
N ARG A 81 -9.27 19.59 14.19
CA ARG A 81 -9.26 18.65 15.31
C ARG A 81 -10.56 17.87 15.31
N ILE A 82 -10.44 16.56 15.13
CA ILE A 82 -11.55 15.60 15.12
C ILE A 82 -11.56 14.90 16.47
N THR A 83 -12.73 14.81 17.10
CA THR A 83 -12.96 14.08 18.36
C THR A 83 -13.84 12.88 18.07
N LEU A 84 -13.40 11.69 18.47
CA LEU A 84 -14.13 10.44 18.33
C LEU A 84 -15.07 10.22 19.52
N ALA A 85 -16.22 9.59 19.27
CA ALA A 85 -17.18 9.17 20.30
C ALA A 85 -16.68 7.91 21.03
N THR A 86 -15.51 8.03 21.66
CA THR A 86 -14.89 7.00 22.48
C THR A 86 -15.03 7.35 23.97
N PRO A 87 -14.88 6.39 24.91
CA PRO A 87 -14.95 6.66 26.36
C PRO A 87 -14.07 7.83 26.80
N ASN A 88 -12.83 7.90 26.31
CA ASN A 88 -11.89 8.98 26.64
C ASN A 88 -11.95 10.16 25.65
N ARG A 89 -12.93 10.18 24.73
CA ARG A 89 -13.09 11.22 23.71
C ARG A 89 -11.79 11.56 22.99
N VAL A 90 -11.12 10.50 22.52
CA VAL A 90 -9.83 10.64 21.85
C VAL A 90 -9.97 11.55 20.64
N ALA A 91 -9.01 12.47 20.51
CA ALA A 91 -8.99 13.43 19.42
C ALA A 91 -7.65 13.39 18.68
N PHE A 92 -7.71 13.70 17.40
CA PHE A 92 -6.54 13.87 16.55
C PHE A 92 -6.73 15.05 15.60
N GLU A 93 -5.65 15.50 14.98
CA GLU A 93 -5.70 16.56 13.97
C GLU A 93 -5.42 16.00 12.59
N MET A 94 -6.11 16.56 11.59
CA MET A 94 -5.74 16.45 10.19
C MET A 94 -5.54 17.83 9.59
N ALA A 95 -4.78 17.92 8.49
CA ALA A 95 -4.77 19.13 7.68
C ALA A 95 -5.60 18.89 6.41
N LEU A 96 -6.37 19.90 6.03
CA LEU A 96 -7.17 19.92 4.82
C LEU A 96 -6.72 21.09 3.95
N TRP A 97 -6.29 20.80 2.75
CA TRP A 97 -5.93 21.78 1.75
C TRP A 97 -6.98 21.78 0.65
N LEU A 98 -7.52 22.94 0.37
CA LEU A 98 -8.58 23.10 -0.61
C LEU A 98 -8.09 23.95 -1.77
N PRO A 99 -8.36 23.56 -3.02
CA PRO A 99 -8.18 24.46 -4.15
C PRO A 99 -9.20 25.61 -4.08
N LYS A 100 -9.04 26.61 -4.89
CA LYS A 100 -10.04 27.68 -5.05
C LYS A 100 -11.33 27.10 -5.65
N GLY A 101 -12.49 27.47 -5.08
CA GLY A 101 -13.82 27.07 -5.55
C GLY A 101 -14.67 26.47 -4.43
N ASP A 102 -15.87 26.00 -4.80
CA ASP A 102 -16.87 25.54 -3.83
C ASP A 102 -17.00 24.00 -3.73
N GLY A 103 -16.42 23.25 -4.67
CA GLY A 103 -16.55 21.79 -4.74
C GLY A 103 -17.74 21.32 -5.60
N PRO A 104 -18.14 20.03 -5.54
CA PRO A 104 -17.47 18.97 -4.80
C PRO A 104 -16.07 18.67 -5.35
N PHE A 105 -15.09 18.53 -4.46
CA PHE A 105 -13.71 18.28 -4.84
C PHE A 105 -13.38 16.78 -4.82
N PRO A 106 -12.66 16.25 -5.81
CA PRO A 106 -12.01 14.96 -5.64
C PRO A 106 -10.97 15.05 -4.52
N LEU A 107 -10.81 13.96 -3.76
CA LEU A 107 -9.97 13.93 -2.58
C LEU A 107 -8.70 13.13 -2.80
N LEU A 108 -7.56 13.69 -2.39
CA LEU A 108 -6.30 12.96 -2.25
C LEU A 108 -5.89 12.88 -0.77
N LEU A 109 -5.73 11.66 -0.25
CA LEU A 109 -5.17 11.43 1.08
C LEU A 109 -3.68 11.12 0.98
N THR A 110 -2.87 11.70 1.87
CA THR A 110 -1.47 11.36 2.05
C THR A 110 -1.02 11.68 3.49
N ALA A 111 0.12 11.14 3.92
CA ALA A 111 0.67 11.48 5.24
C ALA A 111 1.44 12.82 5.19
N PRO A 112 1.51 13.60 6.28
CA PRO A 112 2.13 14.93 6.31
C PRO A 112 3.67 14.93 6.36
N ARG A 113 4.32 13.91 5.81
CA ARG A 113 5.77 13.87 5.72
C ARG A 113 6.27 14.92 4.70
N PHE A 114 7.38 15.59 4.98
CA PHE A 114 7.84 16.72 4.20
C PHE A 114 7.91 16.46 2.68
N TYR A 115 8.38 15.29 2.24
CA TYR A 115 8.44 14.93 0.83
C TYR A 115 7.07 14.53 0.24
N GLN A 116 6.11 14.08 1.05
CA GLN A 116 4.77 13.74 0.59
C GLN A 116 3.88 14.98 0.42
N ARG A 117 4.20 16.07 1.10
CA ARG A 117 3.51 17.36 0.95
C ARG A 117 3.55 17.88 -0.48
N TYR A 118 4.63 17.61 -1.22
CA TYR A 118 4.74 18.01 -2.62
C TYR A 118 3.67 17.40 -3.52
N TRP A 119 3.22 16.15 -3.24
CA TRP A 119 2.03 15.63 -3.93
C TRP A 119 0.78 16.43 -3.59
N GLY A 120 0.64 16.86 -2.35
CA GLY A 120 -0.47 17.68 -1.91
C GLY A 120 -0.49 19.04 -2.62
N GLU A 121 0.66 19.67 -2.78
CA GLU A 121 0.79 20.95 -3.51
C GLU A 121 0.43 20.76 -4.99
N ASP A 122 1.06 19.80 -5.66
CA ASP A 122 0.76 19.47 -7.06
C ASP A 122 -0.73 19.07 -7.26
N ALA A 123 -1.35 18.39 -6.29
CA ALA A 123 -2.75 17.99 -6.37
C ALA A 123 -3.73 19.17 -6.20
N VAL A 124 -3.43 20.09 -5.29
CA VAL A 124 -4.23 21.34 -5.13
C VAL A 124 -4.20 22.14 -6.43
N GLU A 125 -3.04 22.26 -7.09
CA GLU A 125 -2.92 22.91 -8.40
C GLU A 125 -3.81 22.25 -9.46
N ARG A 126 -4.05 20.93 -9.35
CA ARG A 126 -4.96 20.16 -10.23
C ARG A 126 -6.43 20.17 -9.78
N GLY A 127 -6.77 20.90 -8.73
CA GLY A 127 -8.14 21.03 -8.24
C GLY A 127 -8.60 19.89 -7.31
N TYR A 128 -7.67 19.18 -6.65
CA TYR A 128 -7.99 18.21 -5.61
C TYR A 128 -8.05 18.87 -4.24
N ALA A 129 -9.01 18.48 -3.42
CA ALA A 129 -8.87 18.61 -1.98
C ALA A 129 -7.81 17.61 -1.49
N VAL A 130 -6.96 18.02 -0.55
CA VAL A 130 -5.91 17.16 -0.01
C VAL A 130 -6.07 17.02 1.50
N CYS A 131 -6.21 15.79 1.95
CA CYS A 131 -6.22 15.44 3.36
C CYS A 131 -4.86 14.91 3.79
N LEU A 132 -4.18 15.62 4.67
CA LEU A 132 -3.00 15.12 5.36
C LEU A 132 -3.44 14.46 6.66
N PHE A 133 -3.61 13.14 6.63
CA PHE A 133 -4.03 12.36 7.80
C PHE A 133 -2.84 12.07 8.74
N PRO A 134 -3.05 11.79 10.04
CA PRO A 134 -1.97 11.58 11.00
C PRO A 134 -1.27 10.22 10.82
N GLY A 135 -0.58 10.06 9.70
CA GLY A 135 0.12 8.84 9.27
C GLY A 135 1.64 8.84 9.49
N VAL A 136 2.20 9.89 10.11
CA VAL A 136 3.66 10.03 10.29
C VAL A 136 4.18 9.06 11.36
N ASP A 137 5.39 8.56 11.15
CA ASP A 137 6.05 7.68 12.12
C ASP A 137 6.49 8.41 13.38
N SER A 138 6.52 7.66 14.50
CA SER A 138 6.97 8.16 15.80
C SER A 138 8.43 8.65 15.84
N HIS A 139 9.23 8.26 14.86
CA HIS A 139 10.63 8.68 14.74
C HIS A 139 10.84 9.97 13.93
N HIS A 140 9.76 10.53 13.36
CA HIS A 140 9.81 11.67 12.47
C HIS A 140 8.86 12.75 12.94
N ARG A 141 9.40 13.73 13.66
CA ARG A 141 8.65 14.92 14.06
C ARG A 141 8.61 15.91 12.90
N GLU A 142 7.41 16.24 12.47
CA GLU A 142 7.19 17.33 11.54
C GLU A 142 6.87 18.61 12.32
N ALA A 143 7.69 19.65 12.15
CA ALA A 143 7.52 20.91 12.88
C ALA A 143 6.14 21.54 12.67
N ASP A 144 5.58 21.38 11.47
CA ASP A 144 4.27 21.92 11.10
C ASP A 144 3.09 21.09 11.62
N TYR A 145 3.33 19.86 12.09
CA TYR A 145 2.30 18.90 12.52
C TYR A 145 2.68 18.22 13.84
N PRO A 146 2.83 18.97 14.93
CA PRO A 146 3.24 18.41 16.21
C PRO A 146 2.20 17.42 16.74
N GLY A 147 2.67 16.28 17.24
CA GLY A 147 1.84 15.24 17.82
C GLY A 147 1.23 14.23 16.85
N TYR A 148 1.42 14.39 15.55
CA TYR A 148 0.94 13.42 14.56
C TYR A 148 1.66 12.07 14.65
N ASP A 149 2.90 12.08 15.10
CA ASP A 149 3.76 10.92 15.31
C ASP A 149 3.31 10.01 16.45
N SER A 150 2.55 10.53 17.42
CA SER A 150 2.11 9.80 18.62
C SER A 150 0.61 9.46 18.65
N VAL A 151 -0.18 9.96 17.70
CA VAL A 151 -1.63 9.75 17.66
C VAL A 151 -1.99 8.28 17.65
N TRP A 152 -1.30 7.46 16.86
CA TRP A 152 -1.57 6.03 16.77
C TRP A 152 -1.41 5.31 18.11
N GLN A 153 -0.47 5.73 18.97
CA GLN A 153 -0.29 5.17 20.31
C GLN A 153 -1.46 5.51 21.23
N THR A 154 -1.98 6.75 21.12
CA THR A 154 -3.15 7.19 21.86
C THR A 154 -4.40 6.39 21.46
N ILE A 155 -4.58 6.19 20.15
CA ILE A 155 -5.67 5.37 19.62
C ILE A 155 -5.53 3.90 20.08
N ARG A 156 -4.35 3.31 20.06
CA ARG A 156 -4.14 1.94 20.54
C ARG A 156 -4.50 1.77 22.02
N LYS A 157 -4.20 2.76 22.85
CA LYS A 157 -4.57 2.72 24.28
C LYS A 157 -6.08 2.76 24.49
N GLU A 158 -6.82 3.41 23.60
CA GLU A 158 -8.28 3.45 23.64
C GLU A 158 -8.91 2.09 23.32
N TYR A 159 -8.23 1.28 22.51
CA TYR A 159 -8.71 -0.04 22.07
C TYR A 159 -7.76 -1.19 22.49
N PRO A 160 -7.65 -1.47 23.79
CA PRO A 160 -6.66 -2.43 24.31
C PRO A 160 -6.88 -3.88 23.84
N ARG A 161 -8.06 -4.20 23.32
CA ARG A 161 -8.38 -5.53 22.76
C ARG A 161 -8.01 -5.66 21.29
N ALA A 162 -7.82 -4.56 20.56
CA ALA A 162 -7.37 -4.58 19.19
C ALA A 162 -5.87 -4.90 19.15
N THR A 163 -5.50 -5.87 18.31
CA THR A 163 -4.11 -6.30 18.18
C THR A 163 -3.37 -5.61 17.03
N TRP A 164 -3.98 -4.60 16.44
CA TRP A 164 -3.49 -3.86 15.30
C TRP A 164 -2.10 -3.26 15.49
N THR A 165 -1.43 -3.02 14.39
CA THR A 165 -0.08 -2.49 14.32
C THR A 165 -0.06 -0.98 14.09
N GLU A 166 1.12 -0.38 14.10
CA GLU A 166 1.28 1.04 13.77
C GLU A 166 0.73 1.37 12.39
N ILE A 167 1.12 0.59 11.36
CA ILE A 167 0.71 0.87 9.97
C ILE A 167 -0.81 0.71 9.79
N SER A 168 -1.41 -0.33 10.36
CA SER A 168 -2.86 -0.53 10.26
C SER A 168 -3.65 0.53 11.03
N THR A 169 -3.17 0.96 12.21
CA THR A 169 -3.78 2.06 12.96
C THR A 169 -3.75 3.36 12.15
N LYS A 170 -2.66 3.65 11.45
CA LYS A 170 -2.54 4.85 10.60
C LYS A 170 -3.42 4.77 9.36
N GLY A 171 -3.54 3.60 8.73
CA GLY A 171 -4.52 3.37 7.67
C GLY A 171 -5.95 3.60 8.15
N TRP A 172 -6.29 3.11 9.35
CA TRP A 172 -7.59 3.35 9.98
C TRP A 172 -7.84 4.83 10.27
N LEU A 173 -6.81 5.61 10.67
CA LEU A 173 -6.94 7.06 10.87
C LEU A 173 -7.24 7.79 9.56
N ALA A 174 -6.71 7.33 8.42
CA ALA A 174 -7.10 7.85 7.12
C ALA A 174 -8.61 7.67 6.88
N SER A 175 -9.16 6.48 7.20
CA SER A 175 -10.60 6.21 7.12
C SER A 175 -11.41 7.12 8.04
N ARG A 176 -10.91 7.43 9.25
CA ARG A 176 -11.60 8.39 10.17
C ARG A 176 -11.61 9.81 9.60
N CYS A 177 -10.58 10.20 8.86
CA CYS A 177 -10.61 11.47 8.13
C CYS A 177 -11.67 11.46 7.02
N ILE A 178 -11.84 10.34 6.31
CA ILE A 178 -12.91 10.19 5.31
C ILE A 178 -14.29 10.28 5.97
N ASP A 179 -14.50 9.66 7.14
CA ASP A 179 -15.77 9.76 7.87
C ASP A 179 -16.14 11.21 8.16
N TYR A 180 -15.16 12.01 8.60
CA TYR A 180 -15.38 13.43 8.83
C TYR A 180 -15.69 14.17 7.53
N LEU A 181 -14.88 13.95 6.48
CA LEU A 181 -14.97 14.69 5.23
C LEU A 181 -16.25 14.41 4.44
N LEU A 182 -16.86 13.23 4.62
CA LEU A 182 -18.13 12.86 4.01
C LEU A 182 -19.34 13.07 4.97
N GLY A 183 -19.08 13.47 6.21
CA GLY A 183 -20.12 13.68 7.20
C GLY A 183 -20.64 15.13 7.23
N ASP A 184 -21.78 15.33 7.92
CA ASP A 184 -22.48 16.62 8.01
C ASP A 184 -21.66 17.74 8.67
N GLN A 185 -20.61 17.39 9.42
CA GLN A 185 -19.72 18.36 10.07
C GLN A 185 -18.56 18.82 9.17
N SER A 186 -18.49 18.31 7.94
CA SER A 186 -17.41 18.68 7.01
C SER A 186 -17.44 20.17 6.69
N VAL A 187 -16.25 20.74 6.56
CA VAL A 187 -16.05 22.15 6.14
C VAL A 187 -15.77 22.28 4.66
N ALA A 188 -15.90 21.19 3.90
CA ALA A 188 -15.69 21.14 2.47
C ALA A 188 -16.62 20.11 1.84
N GLU A 189 -17.06 20.37 0.63
CA GLU A 189 -17.81 19.40 -0.17
C GLU A 189 -16.85 18.52 -0.95
N ILE A 190 -16.87 17.23 -0.66
CA ILE A 190 -16.00 16.21 -1.25
C ILE A 190 -16.82 15.30 -2.16
N ASP A 191 -16.27 15.01 -3.34
CA ASP A 191 -16.82 14.01 -4.27
C ASP A 191 -16.54 12.62 -3.69
N ALA A 192 -17.59 11.97 -3.14
CA ALA A 192 -17.49 10.69 -2.46
C ALA A 192 -17.04 9.54 -3.40
N ASP A 193 -17.23 9.69 -4.70
CA ASP A 193 -16.84 8.68 -5.70
C ASP A 193 -15.38 8.82 -6.14
N LYS A 194 -14.72 9.95 -5.78
CA LYS A 194 -13.37 10.30 -6.22
C LYS A 194 -12.41 10.49 -5.05
N ILE A 195 -12.12 9.40 -4.35
CA ILE A 195 -11.21 9.39 -3.21
C ILE A 195 -9.97 8.56 -3.56
N ALA A 196 -8.81 9.20 -3.57
CA ALA A 196 -7.52 8.56 -3.77
C ALA A 196 -6.65 8.60 -2.52
N ILE A 197 -5.79 7.61 -2.37
CA ILE A 197 -4.71 7.63 -1.36
C ILE A 197 -3.38 7.37 -2.04
N ILE A 198 -2.35 8.14 -1.63
CA ILE A 198 -0.99 7.99 -2.14
C ILE A 198 0.02 7.94 -1.01
N GLY A 199 1.06 7.14 -1.19
CA GLY A 199 2.19 7.09 -0.28
C GLY A 199 3.46 6.55 -0.90
N PHE A 200 4.60 6.99 -0.35
CA PHE A 200 5.92 6.52 -0.72
C PHE A 200 6.55 5.69 0.40
N SER A 201 7.22 4.57 0.04
CA SER A 201 7.91 3.71 0.99
C SER A 201 6.92 3.16 2.04
N ARG A 202 7.21 3.27 3.34
CA ARG A 202 6.29 2.86 4.43
C ARG A 202 4.91 3.51 4.37
N TYR A 203 4.81 4.71 3.81
CA TYR A 203 3.50 5.36 3.60
C TYR A 203 2.76 4.76 2.40
N GLY A 204 3.49 4.14 1.45
CA GLY A 204 2.91 3.29 0.42
C GLY A 204 2.28 2.02 1.01
N LYS A 205 2.93 1.42 2.05
CA LYS A 205 2.31 0.34 2.82
C LYS A 205 1.00 0.78 3.48
N GLN A 206 1.00 1.98 4.10
CA GLN A 206 -0.22 2.55 4.71
C GLN A 206 -1.32 2.76 3.66
N ALA A 207 -0.95 3.27 2.48
CA ALA A 207 -1.91 3.49 1.38
C ALA A 207 -2.54 2.18 0.90
N MET A 208 -1.75 1.12 0.72
CA MET A 208 -2.27 -0.19 0.34
C MET A 208 -3.19 -0.78 1.41
N ILE A 209 -2.80 -0.71 2.69
CA ILE A 209 -3.62 -1.23 3.79
C ILE A 209 -4.90 -0.40 3.93
N ALA A 210 -4.83 0.94 3.89
CA ALA A 210 -6.01 1.78 3.93
C ALA A 210 -6.97 1.45 2.77
N GLY A 211 -6.46 1.35 1.54
CA GLY A 211 -7.27 0.98 0.37
C GLY A 211 -7.85 -0.43 0.45
N ALA A 212 -7.13 -1.39 1.06
CA ALA A 212 -7.62 -2.75 1.23
C ALA A 212 -8.79 -2.86 2.23
N PHE A 213 -8.85 -1.97 3.22
CA PHE A 213 -9.84 -2.01 4.30
C PHE A 213 -10.89 -0.89 4.27
N ASP A 214 -10.77 0.07 3.37
CA ASP A 214 -11.78 1.12 3.15
C ASP A 214 -12.16 1.20 1.67
N GLU A 215 -13.32 0.69 1.34
CA GLU A 215 -13.82 0.58 -0.05
C GLU A 215 -14.18 1.94 -0.67
N ARG A 216 -14.35 2.98 0.14
CA ARG A 216 -14.56 4.36 -0.35
C ARG A 216 -13.32 4.91 -1.07
N ILE A 217 -12.13 4.36 -0.77
CA ILE A 217 -10.91 4.71 -1.49
C ILE A 217 -10.94 4.05 -2.86
N SER A 218 -11.31 4.80 -3.89
CA SER A 218 -11.50 4.32 -5.26
C SER A 218 -10.20 4.24 -6.07
N CYS A 219 -9.11 4.87 -5.60
CA CYS A 219 -7.79 4.79 -6.24
C CYS A 219 -6.66 4.74 -5.21
N VAL A 220 -5.78 3.75 -5.34
CA VAL A 220 -4.58 3.56 -4.51
C VAL A 220 -3.34 3.75 -5.37
N VAL A 221 -2.43 4.61 -4.92
CA VAL A 221 -1.10 4.77 -5.52
C VAL A 221 -0.05 4.46 -4.47
N ALA A 222 0.67 3.36 -4.66
CA ALA A 222 1.73 2.94 -3.76
C ALA A 222 3.07 3.05 -4.49
N ARG A 223 3.88 4.05 -4.10
CA ARG A 223 5.19 4.26 -4.68
C ARG A 223 6.25 3.58 -3.84
N SER A 224 6.98 2.65 -4.46
CA SER A 224 8.04 1.87 -3.79
C SER A 224 7.65 1.44 -2.36
N PRO A 225 6.50 0.81 -2.16
CA PRO A 225 6.04 0.48 -0.81
C PRO A 225 6.89 -0.60 -0.15
N GLY A 226 7.58 -1.42 -0.93
CA GLY A 226 8.43 -2.48 -0.42
C GLY A 226 7.67 -3.67 0.15
N SER A 227 8.37 -4.52 0.89
CA SER A 227 7.79 -5.70 1.53
C SER A 227 7.22 -5.35 2.92
N PRO A 228 6.13 -5.99 3.36
CA PRO A 228 5.21 -6.85 2.64
C PRO A 228 3.98 -6.08 2.11
N ALA A 229 4.19 -5.22 1.14
CA ALA A 229 3.10 -4.46 0.49
C ALA A 229 3.03 -4.73 -1.02
N SER A 230 3.96 -4.17 -1.84
CA SER A 230 4.06 -4.54 -3.25
C SER A 230 4.82 -5.84 -3.47
N SER A 231 5.82 -6.09 -2.64
CA SER A 231 6.72 -7.23 -2.72
C SER A 231 6.37 -8.24 -1.64
N PRO A 232 6.11 -9.51 -2.00
CA PRO A 232 5.86 -10.57 -1.03
C PRO A 232 7.02 -10.81 -0.08
N TYR A 233 6.67 -11.13 1.14
CA TYR A 233 7.59 -11.39 2.23
C TYR A 233 8.55 -12.53 1.96
N ARG A 234 8.08 -13.60 1.32
CA ARG A 234 8.86 -14.80 0.98
C ARG A 234 9.94 -14.58 -0.06
N PHE A 235 9.97 -13.42 -0.71
CA PHE A 235 11.03 -13.01 -1.64
C PHE A 235 11.98 -11.98 -1.05
N THR A 236 11.87 -11.67 0.23
CA THR A 236 12.81 -10.79 0.92
C THR A 236 14.03 -11.57 1.39
N SER A 237 15.17 -10.88 1.46
CA SER A 237 16.40 -11.43 2.02
C SER A 237 17.11 -10.34 2.80
N ARG A 238 18.12 -10.71 3.60
CA ARG A 238 18.99 -9.72 4.27
C ARG A 238 19.67 -8.75 3.33
N ASN A 239 19.71 -9.06 2.03
CA ASN A 239 20.30 -8.22 1.00
C ASN A 239 19.25 -7.30 0.34
N THR A 240 17.98 -7.42 0.64
CA THR A 240 16.90 -6.58 0.16
C THR A 240 16.52 -5.57 1.22
N TYR A 241 17.46 -4.69 1.58
CA TYR A 241 17.19 -3.59 2.49
C TYR A 241 16.60 -4.02 3.85
N ALA A 242 16.26 -3.05 4.72
CA ALA A 242 15.72 -3.24 6.06
C ALA A 242 14.29 -3.85 6.12
N GLU A 243 13.83 -4.52 5.08
CA GLU A 243 12.45 -5.01 5.00
C GLU A 243 12.32 -6.53 5.10
N ALA A 244 13.41 -7.22 5.42
CA ALA A 244 13.34 -8.62 5.82
C ALA A 244 12.64 -8.75 7.20
N PRO A 245 11.94 -9.86 7.45
CA PRO A 245 11.22 -10.12 8.69
C PRO A 245 11.99 -9.85 9.96
N SER A 246 13.28 -10.17 9.95
CA SER A 246 14.18 -9.98 11.09
C SER A 246 14.48 -8.51 11.41
N ASP A 247 14.27 -7.60 10.46
CA ASP A 247 14.80 -6.24 10.51
C ASP A 247 13.71 -5.17 10.60
N PHE A 248 12.43 -5.58 10.73
CA PHE A 248 11.34 -4.63 10.90
C PHE A 248 11.42 -3.84 12.19
N PRO A 249 11.04 -2.56 12.15
CA PRO A 249 10.51 -1.89 13.32
C PRO A 249 9.36 -2.73 13.89
N SER A 250 9.42 -3.04 15.17
CA SER A 250 8.50 -4.00 15.83
C SER A 250 7.02 -3.62 15.76
N GLU A 251 6.73 -2.34 15.52
CA GLU A 251 5.37 -1.80 15.53
C GLU A 251 4.68 -1.79 14.17
N TRP A 252 5.42 -1.99 13.06
CA TRP A 252 4.82 -1.89 11.71
C TRP A 252 3.89 -3.04 11.38
N PHE A 253 4.33 -4.25 11.73
CA PHE A 253 3.59 -5.49 11.52
C PHE A 253 3.56 -6.31 12.80
N LEU A 254 2.75 -7.36 12.84
CA LEU A 254 2.65 -8.22 14.01
C LEU A 254 4.01 -8.84 14.34
N PRO A 255 4.43 -8.85 15.62
CA PRO A 255 5.67 -9.49 16.03
C PRO A 255 5.75 -10.97 15.63
N SER A 256 4.63 -11.68 15.64
CA SER A 256 4.51 -13.09 15.22
C SER A 256 4.91 -13.34 13.77
N LEU A 257 4.93 -12.31 12.93
CA LEU A 257 5.40 -12.45 11.54
C LEU A 257 6.88 -12.88 11.50
N ARG A 258 7.67 -12.54 12.53
CA ARG A 258 9.08 -12.95 12.66
C ARG A 258 9.25 -14.45 12.88
N ASP A 259 8.22 -15.12 13.39
CA ASP A 259 8.26 -16.59 13.60
C ASP A 259 8.37 -17.34 12.27
N PHE A 260 8.04 -16.66 11.16
CA PHE A 260 8.18 -17.17 9.80
C PHE A 260 9.57 -16.90 9.18
N THR A 261 10.50 -16.26 9.89
CA THR A 261 11.86 -16.03 9.37
C THR A 261 12.54 -17.34 9.00
N GLY A 262 12.91 -17.48 7.74
CA GLY A 262 13.44 -18.73 7.15
C GLY A 262 12.37 -19.78 6.84
N ARG A 263 11.10 -19.47 7.06
CA ARG A 263 9.92 -20.30 6.76
C ARG A 263 8.80 -19.45 6.12
N GLU A 264 9.15 -18.39 5.43
CA GLU A 264 8.19 -17.43 4.86
C GLU A 264 7.22 -18.09 3.88
N ASN A 265 7.65 -19.20 3.26
CA ASN A 265 6.84 -20.03 2.37
C ASN A 265 5.73 -20.82 3.10
N GLU A 266 5.74 -20.88 4.42
CA GLU A 266 4.66 -21.47 5.23
C GLU A 266 3.52 -20.48 5.51
N LEU A 267 3.70 -19.17 5.19
CA LEU A 267 2.62 -18.19 5.27
C LEU A 267 1.48 -18.57 4.31
N PRO A 268 0.24 -18.67 4.81
CA PRO A 268 -0.91 -19.06 3.98
C PRO A 268 -1.39 -17.96 3.05
N ILE A 269 -0.90 -16.75 3.23
CA ILE A 269 -1.11 -15.55 2.41
C ILE A 269 0.16 -14.70 2.45
N ASP A 270 0.34 -13.82 1.47
CA ASP A 270 1.42 -12.86 1.44
C ASP A 270 0.93 -11.51 0.89
N ALA A 271 1.83 -10.56 0.64
CA ALA A 271 1.53 -9.20 0.21
C ALA A 271 0.62 -9.09 -1.02
N HIS A 272 0.59 -10.09 -1.91
CA HIS A 272 -0.33 -10.14 -3.04
C HIS A 272 -1.82 -10.11 -2.62
N GLY A 273 -2.12 -10.50 -1.39
CA GLY A 273 -3.48 -10.41 -0.84
C GLY A 273 -4.02 -8.97 -0.79
N TRP A 274 -3.16 -7.96 -0.61
CA TRP A 274 -3.59 -6.56 -0.65
C TRP A 274 -4.19 -6.18 -2.00
N TYR A 275 -3.60 -6.66 -3.11
CA TYR A 275 -4.12 -6.42 -4.45
C TYR A 275 -5.52 -7.02 -4.62
N GLY A 276 -5.74 -8.22 -4.10
CA GLY A 276 -7.05 -8.87 -4.10
C GLY A 276 -8.11 -8.07 -3.33
N LEU A 277 -7.75 -7.51 -2.16
CA LEU A 277 -8.68 -6.70 -1.37
C LEU A 277 -8.95 -5.32 -1.99
N ILE A 278 -8.01 -4.74 -2.76
CA ILE A 278 -8.20 -3.47 -3.46
C ILE A 278 -9.06 -3.67 -4.71
N ALA A 279 -8.96 -4.81 -5.38
CA ALA A 279 -9.75 -5.11 -6.57
C ALA A 279 -11.26 -4.92 -6.35
N PRO A 280 -12.03 -4.40 -7.34
CA PRO A 280 -11.63 -4.02 -8.71
C PRO A 280 -11.18 -2.56 -8.87
N ARG A 281 -10.97 -1.83 -7.77
CA ARG A 281 -10.63 -0.40 -7.75
C ARG A 281 -9.25 -0.15 -8.34
N HIS A 282 -8.97 1.10 -8.72
CA HIS A 282 -7.69 1.45 -9.32
C HIS A 282 -6.53 1.30 -8.35
N CYS A 283 -5.47 0.62 -8.79
CA CYS A 283 -4.25 0.42 -8.02
C CYS A 283 -3.01 0.57 -8.90
N LEU A 284 -2.14 1.50 -8.54
CA LEU A 284 -0.85 1.70 -9.20
C LEU A 284 0.29 1.36 -8.23
N ILE A 285 1.16 0.46 -8.65
CA ILE A 285 2.45 0.26 -8.02
C ILE A 285 3.49 1.00 -8.87
N HIS A 286 3.99 2.12 -8.37
CA HIS A 286 5.01 2.91 -9.04
C HIS A 286 6.38 2.60 -8.43
N THR A 287 7.14 1.72 -9.07
CA THR A 287 8.40 1.17 -8.57
C THR A 287 9.61 1.59 -9.41
N ALA A 288 10.81 1.28 -8.99
CA ALA A 288 12.03 1.54 -9.73
C ALA A 288 12.72 0.26 -10.16
N HIS A 289 13.42 0.33 -11.31
CA HIS A 289 14.21 -0.79 -11.81
C HIS A 289 15.28 -1.27 -10.81
N ASN A 290 15.85 -0.36 -10.03
CA ASN A 290 16.94 -0.63 -9.08
C ASN A 290 16.53 -0.31 -7.62
N ASP A 291 15.26 -0.51 -7.27
CA ASP A 291 14.82 -0.32 -5.89
C ASP A 291 15.28 -1.48 -5.01
N GLY A 292 16.19 -1.20 -4.07
CA GLY A 292 16.68 -2.21 -3.13
C GLY A 292 15.64 -2.65 -2.09
N ALA A 293 14.59 -1.84 -1.85
CA ALA A 293 13.53 -2.15 -0.88
C ALA A 293 12.46 -3.11 -1.44
N GLU A 294 12.39 -3.24 -2.77
CA GLU A 294 11.40 -4.10 -3.44
C GLU A 294 11.96 -4.69 -4.74
N PRO A 295 12.44 -5.92 -4.73
CA PRO A 295 12.91 -6.59 -5.92
C PRO A 295 11.81 -6.63 -6.98
N THR A 296 12.09 -6.12 -8.19
CA THR A 296 11.11 -6.03 -9.28
C THR A 296 10.48 -7.39 -9.62
N PHE A 297 11.26 -8.45 -9.57
CA PHE A 297 10.77 -9.82 -9.71
C PHE A 297 9.64 -10.16 -8.72
N ALA A 298 9.83 -9.81 -7.45
CA ALA A 298 8.85 -10.09 -6.40
C ALA A 298 7.59 -9.25 -6.57
N VAL A 299 7.75 -7.98 -6.99
CA VAL A 299 6.62 -7.08 -7.30
C VAL A 299 5.80 -7.64 -8.46
N GLU A 300 6.46 -8.11 -9.53
CA GLU A 300 5.77 -8.71 -10.68
C GLU A 300 5.02 -10.01 -10.31
N LYS A 301 5.59 -10.85 -9.44
CA LYS A 301 4.87 -12.04 -8.96
C LYS A 301 3.59 -11.67 -8.21
N ALA A 302 3.65 -10.71 -7.31
CA ALA A 302 2.46 -10.23 -6.59
C ALA A 302 1.43 -9.61 -7.55
N TYR A 303 1.90 -8.84 -8.51
CA TYR A 303 1.07 -8.23 -9.54
C TYR A 303 0.33 -9.29 -10.37
N ILE A 304 1.01 -10.33 -10.86
CA ILE A 304 0.41 -11.40 -11.66
C ILE A 304 -0.68 -12.13 -10.88
N GLU A 305 -0.45 -12.42 -9.59
CA GLU A 305 -1.48 -13.00 -8.73
C GLU A 305 -2.66 -12.03 -8.55
N GLY A 306 -2.39 -10.77 -8.22
CA GLY A 306 -3.43 -9.74 -8.11
C GLY A 306 -4.22 -9.57 -9.39
N ARG A 307 -3.55 -9.53 -10.55
CA ARG A 307 -4.17 -9.40 -11.87
C ARG A 307 -5.20 -10.50 -12.15
N SER A 308 -4.99 -11.71 -11.63
CA SER A 308 -5.95 -12.81 -11.79
C SER A 308 -7.33 -12.46 -11.21
N VAL A 309 -7.36 -11.80 -10.07
CA VAL A 309 -8.59 -11.29 -9.43
C VAL A 309 -9.19 -10.14 -10.24
N TYR A 310 -8.38 -9.18 -10.66
CA TYR A 310 -8.87 -8.08 -11.49
C TYR A 310 -9.47 -8.58 -12.81
N ARG A 311 -8.90 -9.62 -13.41
CA ARG A 311 -9.45 -10.29 -14.61
C ARG A 311 -10.78 -10.96 -14.31
N LEU A 312 -10.90 -11.70 -13.20
CA LEU A 312 -12.16 -12.29 -12.77
C LEU A 312 -13.27 -11.26 -12.63
N LEU A 313 -12.91 -10.05 -12.12
CA LEU A 313 -13.84 -8.94 -11.90
C LEU A 313 -14.04 -8.03 -13.13
N GLY A 314 -13.43 -8.35 -14.28
CA GLY A 314 -13.55 -7.56 -15.51
C GLY A 314 -12.88 -6.17 -15.45
N ALA A 315 -11.91 -5.99 -14.56
CA ALA A 315 -11.27 -4.69 -14.26
C ALA A 315 -9.74 -4.72 -14.43
N GLU A 316 -9.20 -5.58 -15.27
CA GLU A 316 -7.76 -5.82 -15.44
C GLU A 316 -6.97 -4.53 -15.76
N GLN A 317 -7.61 -3.56 -16.43
CA GLN A 317 -7.02 -2.26 -16.72
C GLN A 317 -6.80 -1.38 -15.48
N ASN A 318 -7.44 -1.67 -14.37
CA ASN A 318 -7.38 -0.87 -13.14
C ASN A 318 -6.17 -1.21 -12.25
N LEU A 319 -5.43 -2.27 -12.56
CA LEU A 319 -4.19 -2.62 -11.88
C LEU A 319 -3.00 -2.39 -12.80
N ARG A 320 -1.98 -1.67 -12.33
CA ARG A 320 -0.73 -1.44 -13.10
C ARG A 320 0.51 -1.43 -12.20
N ILE A 321 1.61 -1.89 -12.80
CA ILE A 321 2.96 -1.52 -12.38
C ILE A 321 3.45 -0.45 -13.36
N ASP A 322 4.00 0.63 -12.85
CA ASP A 322 4.66 1.67 -13.62
C ASP A 322 6.13 1.77 -13.15
N TYR A 323 7.07 1.61 -14.08
CA TYR A 323 8.48 1.58 -13.77
C TYR A 323 9.13 2.93 -14.03
N ARG A 324 9.97 3.34 -13.10
CA ARG A 324 10.85 4.50 -13.24
C ARG A 324 12.32 4.10 -13.19
N THR A 325 13.16 4.94 -13.70
CA THR A 325 14.62 4.79 -13.58
C THR A 325 15.09 5.13 -12.16
N GLY A 326 16.26 4.63 -11.79
CA GLY A 326 16.89 4.92 -10.50
C GLY A 326 16.53 3.92 -9.41
N GLY A 327 16.77 4.32 -8.16
CA GLY A 327 16.55 3.51 -6.96
C GLY A 327 15.32 3.94 -6.19
N HIS A 328 15.34 3.73 -4.86
CA HIS A 328 14.21 4.01 -3.97
C HIS A 328 13.70 5.45 -4.08
N SER A 329 14.60 6.44 -4.01
CA SER A 329 14.30 7.85 -4.25
C SER A 329 14.58 8.25 -5.70
N SER A 330 13.83 9.20 -6.26
CA SER A 330 14.02 9.70 -7.62
C SER A 330 14.30 11.21 -7.70
N GLY A 331 14.28 11.90 -6.57
CA GLY A 331 14.57 13.32 -6.45
C GLY A 331 15.62 13.60 -5.38
N PRO A 332 16.25 14.78 -5.41
CA PRO A 332 17.17 15.21 -4.37
C PRO A 332 16.42 15.49 -3.07
N PRO A 333 17.11 15.45 -1.91
CA PRO A 333 16.55 16.03 -0.69
C PRO A 333 16.25 17.54 -0.85
N PRO A 334 15.16 18.05 -0.26
CA PRO A 334 14.20 17.34 0.58
C PRO A 334 13.10 16.60 -0.16
N GLU A 335 12.97 16.76 -1.47
CA GLU A 335 11.83 16.25 -2.25
C GLU A 335 11.76 14.72 -2.28
N GLN A 336 12.87 14.01 -2.36
CA GLN A 336 13.02 12.56 -2.50
C GLN A 336 12.22 11.92 -3.65
N VAL A 337 11.21 12.59 -4.16
CA VAL A 337 10.38 12.19 -5.30
C VAL A 337 10.40 13.31 -6.33
N SER A 338 10.84 13.01 -7.53
CA SER A 338 10.90 13.99 -8.60
C SER A 338 9.52 14.54 -8.97
N ARG A 339 9.45 15.79 -9.46
CA ARG A 339 8.18 16.36 -9.92
C ARG A 339 7.57 15.52 -11.06
N ALA A 340 8.39 15.00 -11.95
CA ALA A 340 7.93 14.13 -13.04
C ALA A 340 7.20 12.89 -12.51
N ASP A 341 7.76 12.22 -11.50
CA ASP A 341 7.11 11.07 -10.87
C ASP A 341 5.81 11.46 -10.14
N ARG A 342 5.81 12.62 -9.44
CA ARG A 342 4.59 13.10 -8.79
C ARG A 342 3.48 13.38 -9.80
N GLN A 343 3.81 14.03 -10.91
CA GLN A 343 2.85 14.28 -11.99
C GLN A 343 2.36 12.97 -12.60
N ARG A 344 3.24 12.00 -12.83
CA ARG A 344 2.90 10.67 -13.33
C ARG A 344 1.89 9.94 -12.43
N ASN A 345 2.07 10.03 -11.10
CA ASN A 345 1.13 9.47 -10.15
C ASN A 345 -0.24 10.17 -10.17
N LEU A 346 -0.24 11.49 -10.29
CA LEU A 346 -1.49 12.27 -10.42
C LEU A 346 -2.20 12.00 -11.75
N ASP A 347 -1.47 11.76 -12.84
CA ASP A 347 -2.04 11.35 -14.14
C ASP A 347 -2.81 10.04 -14.04
N TRP A 348 -2.29 9.06 -13.25
CA TRP A 348 -3.02 7.84 -12.96
C TRP A 348 -4.31 8.09 -12.17
N ILE A 349 -4.27 8.98 -11.17
CA ILE A 349 -5.44 9.32 -10.38
C ILE A 349 -6.48 10.08 -11.26
N ASP A 350 -6.02 10.99 -12.10
CA ASP A 350 -6.88 11.67 -13.06
C ASP A 350 -7.54 10.69 -14.05
N LEU A 351 -6.78 9.68 -14.50
CA LEU A 351 -7.31 8.60 -15.33
C LEU A 351 -8.39 7.80 -14.58
N ALA A 352 -8.11 7.41 -13.33
CA ALA A 352 -9.04 6.65 -12.50
C ALA A 352 -10.37 7.40 -12.27
N PHE A 353 -10.31 8.72 -12.20
CA PHE A 353 -11.47 9.58 -11.94
C PHE A 353 -12.11 10.15 -13.21
N GLY A 354 -11.63 9.77 -14.39
CA GLY A 354 -12.11 10.32 -15.67
C GLY A 354 -11.82 11.81 -15.81
N ARG A 355 -10.74 12.29 -15.21
CA ARG A 355 -10.31 13.69 -15.24
C ARG A 355 -9.06 13.83 -16.11
N GLY A 356 -8.83 15.06 -16.60
CA GLY A 356 -7.61 15.36 -17.33
C GLY A 356 -7.53 14.72 -18.71
N LEU A 357 -6.32 14.70 -19.27
CA LEU A 357 -6.03 14.23 -20.63
C LEU A 357 -5.36 12.84 -20.63
N ALA A 358 -4.98 12.31 -19.47
CA ALA A 358 -4.34 11.02 -19.39
C ALA A 358 -5.25 9.90 -19.93
N LYS A 359 -4.66 9.00 -20.73
CA LYS A 359 -5.37 7.89 -21.35
C LYS A 359 -4.81 6.56 -20.85
N GLN A 360 -5.64 5.53 -20.89
CA GLN A 360 -5.23 4.17 -20.50
C GLN A 360 -3.96 3.70 -21.23
N GLY A 361 -3.76 4.07 -22.50
CA GLY A 361 -2.57 3.74 -23.27
C GLY A 361 -1.27 4.36 -22.76
N GLU A 362 -1.34 5.38 -21.93
CA GLU A 362 -0.17 6.01 -21.30
C GLU A 362 0.40 5.19 -20.12
N PHE A 363 -0.40 4.23 -19.62
CA PHE A 363 -0.01 3.27 -18.59
C PHE A 363 -0.07 1.84 -19.18
N PRO A 364 0.82 1.50 -20.14
CA PRO A 364 0.85 0.17 -20.69
C PRO A 364 1.24 -0.85 -19.62
N GLU A 365 0.77 -2.07 -19.76
CA GLU A 365 1.30 -3.16 -18.96
C GLU A 365 2.71 -3.47 -19.44
N GLN A 366 3.68 -3.31 -18.57
CA GLN A 366 5.08 -3.62 -18.85
C GLN A 366 5.62 -4.51 -17.71
N LEU A 367 5.94 -5.74 -18.05
CA LEU A 367 6.71 -6.63 -17.19
C LEU A 367 8.15 -6.65 -17.72
N ILE A 368 9.12 -6.47 -16.83
CA ILE A 368 10.55 -6.43 -17.20
C ILE A 368 11.21 -7.80 -17.14
N HIS A 369 10.55 -8.75 -16.47
CA HIS A 369 11.01 -10.12 -16.40
C HIS A 369 10.29 -10.95 -17.47
N ASP A 370 11.06 -11.46 -18.43
CA ASP A 370 10.56 -12.38 -19.47
C ASP A 370 10.40 -13.79 -18.88
N PHE A 371 9.41 -13.96 -18.03
CA PHE A 371 9.03 -15.25 -17.48
C PHE A 371 7.73 -15.70 -18.12
N ASP A 372 7.71 -16.93 -18.59
CA ASP A 372 6.46 -17.64 -18.80
C ASP A 372 5.85 -18.00 -17.42
N TRP A 373 5.10 -17.06 -16.86
CA TRP A 373 4.49 -17.19 -15.55
C TRP A 373 3.49 -18.35 -15.46
N GLU A 374 2.81 -18.68 -16.56
CA GLU A 374 1.90 -19.82 -16.63
C GLU A 374 2.69 -21.15 -16.65
N GLN A 375 3.74 -21.20 -17.43
CA GLN A 375 4.64 -22.35 -17.45
C GLN A 375 5.38 -22.50 -16.12
N TRP A 376 5.77 -21.39 -15.51
CA TRP A 376 6.40 -21.41 -14.19
C TRP A 376 5.44 -21.94 -13.12
N ARG A 377 4.17 -21.53 -13.14
CA ARG A 377 3.12 -22.00 -12.26
C ARG A 377 2.82 -23.50 -12.48
N SER A 378 2.78 -23.95 -13.73
CA SER A 378 2.53 -25.36 -14.07
C SER A 378 3.70 -26.29 -13.71
N ARG A 379 4.91 -25.75 -13.58
CA ARG A 379 6.13 -26.47 -13.19
C ARG A 379 6.34 -26.59 -11.68
N GLN A 380 5.37 -26.20 -10.87
CA GLN A 380 5.49 -26.20 -9.41
C GLN A 380 5.96 -27.53 -8.84
N ASN A 381 5.48 -28.63 -9.36
CA ASN A 381 5.89 -29.97 -8.91
C ASN A 381 7.23 -30.43 -9.48
N ALA A 382 7.71 -29.82 -10.55
CA ALA A 382 8.98 -30.15 -11.19
C ALA A 382 10.10 -29.15 -10.86
N ALA A 383 9.75 -27.93 -10.44
CA ALA A 383 10.67 -26.84 -10.21
C ALA A 383 11.68 -27.11 -9.09
N SER A 384 11.30 -27.87 -8.07
CA SER A 384 12.20 -28.29 -6.99
C SER A 384 13.41 -29.06 -7.48
N LEU A 385 13.23 -29.85 -8.51
CA LEU A 385 14.29 -30.66 -9.11
C LEU A 385 15.08 -29.88 -10.17
N ALA A 386 14.43 -28.97 -10.88
CA ALA A 386 15.06 -28.14 -11.91
C ALA A 386 15.93 -27.02 -11.30
N ILE A 387 15.44 -26.32 -10.28
CA ILE A 387 16.19 -25.24 -9.61
C ILE A 387 17.46 -25.77 -8.95
N ALA A 388 17.44 -26.99 -8.42
CA ALA A 388 18.62 -27.62 -7.84
C ALA A 388 19.67 -28.02 -8.89
N LYS A 389 19.28 -28.11 -10.17
CA LYS A 389 20.13 -28.54 -11.29
C LYS A 389 20.47 -27.43 -12.28
N ASP A 390 19.72 -26.32 -12.28
CA ASP A 390 19.85 -25.23 -13.26
C ASP A 390 20.47 -23.97 -12.63
N ALA A 391 21.78 -23.87 -12.74
CA ALA A 391 22.53 -22.67 -12.37
C ALA A 391 21.96 -21.35 -12.95
N PRO A 392 21.41 -21.29 -14.18
CA PRO A 392 20.80 -20.08 -14.72
C PRO A 392 19.63 -19.54 -13.90
N ALA A 393 18.82 -20.38 -13.26
CA ALA A 393 17.71 -19.94 -12.44
C ALA A 393 18.19 -19.29 -11.13
N ILE A 394 19.24 -19.84 -10.52
CA ILE A 394 19.85 -19.28 -9.30
C ILE A 394 20.56 -17.95 -9.63
N GLU A 395 21.20 -17.84 -10.78
CA GLU A 395 21.83 -16.60 -11.23
C GLU A 395 20.79 -15.50 -11.55
N ARG A 396 19.65 -15.86 -12.14
CA ARG A 396 18.55 -14.91 -12.39
C ARG A 396 17.92 -14.41 -11.09
N ILE A 397 17.75 -15.28 -10.09
CA ILE A 397 17.29 -14.87 -8.74
C ILE A 397 18.33 -13.96 -8.08
N LYS A 398 19.63 -14.26 -8.20
CA LYS A 398 20.71 -13.39 -7.72
C LYS A 398 20.72 -12.04 -8.43
N TRP A 399 20.42 -12.02 -9.72
CA TRP A 399 20.34 -10.80 -10.52
C TRP A 399 19.15 -9.92 -10.10
N SER A 400 17.99 -10.51 -9.87
CA SER A 400 16.80 -9.81 -9.37
C SER A 400 16.98 -9.27 -7.95
N LEU A 401 17.89 -9.87 -7.17
CA LEU A 401 18.27 -9.44 -5.83
C LEU A 401 19.40 -8.40 -5.82
N GLY A 402 19.77 -7.83 -6.98
CA GLY A 402 20.79 -6.78 -7.10
C GLY A 402 22.24 -7.26 -6.94
N GLN A 403 22.48 -8.56 -6.99
CA GLN A 403 23.83 -9.13 -7.03
C GLN A 403 24.23 -9.38 -8.48
N ALA A 404 24.92 -8.41 -9.09
CA ALA A 404 25.53 -8.63 -10.39
C ALA A 404 26.51 -9.82 -10.33
N PRO A 405 26.56 -10.69 -11.36
CA PRO A 405 27.58 -11.72 -11.43
C PRO A 405 28.96 -11.04 -11.38
N LYS A 406 29.84 -11.55 -10.53
CA LYS A 406 31.24 -11.17 -10.58
C LYS A 406 31.81 -11.74 -11.89
N THR A 407 32.09 -10.84 -12.83
CA THR A 407 32.84 -11.18 -14.05
C THR A 407 34.23 -11.66 -13.71
#